data_484c3cd5c1a3133551c083bf993345b2
#
_entry.id   484c3cd5c1a3133551c083bf993345b2
#
_cell.length_a   1.000
_cell.length_b   1.000
_cell.length_c   1.000
_cell.angle_alpha   90.00
_cell.angle_beta   90.00
_cell.angle_gamma   90.00
#
_symmetry.space_group_name_H-M   'P 1'
#
loop_
_entity.id
_entity.type
_entity.pdbx_description
1 polymer ?
#
loop_
_entity_poly.entity_id
_entity_poly.type
_entity_poly.pdbx_seq_one_letter_code
_entity_poly.pdbx_strand_id
1 'polypeptide(L)'
;LRQLLTAILRFLLRHALQFALFIVILLAGRLLLAEWRAYSAGSEAVAALRQASDSAGSHGAGLAAAATARVNALTHASQTAIATRLAQVQAQLSALRARQQASLFTLPLPDTHTLALHAQQEAARRVEIEVLAQEARYLSALQAALKGEDARHTLARLQAEHVNAYAVLQHNLAQRRQLEAQHPVVARLPGSDAYAQLSRLEAEGQRLREINLQAYRAWAAQRARSNNAARPTPFAIDGVALAGALTPVQEAIAAGETQLARNWIARWRAPVLDVVPTAALLVLSAILLPVAIKAFFYFMLAPLAARLPPLSVARELQAGDASLPLPPWGASRISAVSQALLLQPGQQMLIHPAYLQSSPVSSTKRTQWLLDWRFPLTSLAAGMAALTRLHSDVPASVTISASDDPLLEIAVVHLPAGSALVFQPRGLVGLVCDANQPLAISSHWRLGSLHAWLTLQLRFIVFRGPVTLIVRGCRGVRLERAGQGRSISQSATLGFSTDVLYSTMRSETFLPYLRGQQALLNDRFDGDNGVYLYEETPRHGKQPGKVGSWFEGFTDALLKVFGI
;
A
#
# COMPACT_ATOMS: atom_id res chain seq x y z
N LEU A 1 4.45 -34.88 -25.57
CA LEU A 1 3.12 -34.68 -24.93
C LEU A 1 3.22 -34.52 -23.39
N ARG A 2 3.92 -35.44 -22.67
CA ARG A 2 4.11 -35.36 -21.20
C ARG A 2 4.75 -34.05 -20.74
N GLN A 3 5.81 -33.54 -21.42
CA GLN A 3 6.46 -32.28 -21.07
C GLN A 3 5.54 -31.07 -21.29
N LEU A 4 4.71 -31.10 -22.33
CA LEU A 4 3.75 -30.04 -22.60
C LEU A 4 2.65 -30.00 -21.55
N LEU A 5 2.12 -31.18 -21.18
CA LEU A 5 1.12 -31.33 -20.11
C LEU A 5 1.66 -30.84 -18.75
N THR A 6 2.89 -31.19 -18.40
CA THR A 6 3.49 -30.73 -17.15
C THR A 6 3.76 -29.22 -17.14
N ALA A 7 4.09 -28.62 -18.28
CA ALA A 7 4.25 -27.18 -18.41
C ALA A 7 2.91 -26.45 -18.26
N ILE A 8 1.86 -26.94 -18.89
CA ILE A 8 0.49 -26.42 -18.76
C ILE A 8 0.01 -26.55 -17.32
N LEU A 9 0.21 -27.73 -16.70
CA LEU A 9 -0.21 -27.95 -15.32
C LEU A 9 0.51 -27.01 -14.34
N ARG A 10 1.82 -26.81 -14.48
CA ARG A 10 2.59 -25.84 -13.68
C ARG A 10 2.12 -24.41 -13.90
N PHE A 11 1.81 -24.04 -15.14
CA PHE A 11 1.26 -22.74 -15.49
C PHE A 11 -0.09 -22.52 -14.79
N LEU A 12 -1.02 -23.47 -14.92
CA LEU A 12 -2.33 -23.41 -14.29
C LEU A 12 -2.22 -23.38 -12.76
N LEU A 13 -1.38 -24.23 -12.17
CA LEU A 13 -1.18 -24.27 -10.71
C LEU A 13 -0.62 -22.94 -10.19
N ARG A 14 0.35 -22.34 -10.89
CA ARG A 14 0.93 -21.04 -10.52
C ARG A 14 -0.11 -19.93 -10.55
N HIS A 15 -0.93 -19.90 -11.59
CA HIS A 15 -1.94 -18.86 -11.73
C HIS A 15 -3.16 -19.10 -10.83
N ALA A 16 -3.51 -20.34 -10.54
CA ALA A 16 -4.49 -20.68 -9.52
C ALA A 16 -4.04 -20.23 -8.12
N LEU A 17 -2.75 -20.42 -7.79
CA LEU A 17 -2.18 -19.92 -6.53
C LEU A 17 -2.18 -18.38 -6.47
N GLN A 18 -1.83 -17.71 -7.57
CA GLN A 18 -1.90 -16.25 -7.66
C GLN A 18 -3.34 -15.75 -7.54
N PHE A 19 -4.30 -16.43 -8.17
CA PHE A 19 -5.72 -16.11 -8.06
C PHE A 19 -6.21 -16.25 -6.61
N ALA A 20 -5.87 -17.36 -5.94
CA ALA A 20 -6.21 -17.57 -4.54
C ALA A 20 -5.57 -16.49 -3.64
N LEU A 21 -4.30 -16.13 -3.90
CA LEU A 21 -3.61 -15.07 -3.18
C LEU A 21 -4.29 -13.71 -3.38
N PHE A 22 -4.68 -13.34 -4.61
CA PHE A 22 -5.42 -12.10 -4.86
C PHE A 22 -6.78 -12.08 -4.19
N ILE A 23 -7.51 -13.22 -4.19
CA ILE A 23 -8.77 -13.33 -3.44
C ILE A 23 -8.53 -13.06 -1.95
N VAL A 24 -7.53 -13.69 -1.36
CA VAL A 24 -7.20 -13.51 0.07
C VAL A 24 -6.83 -12.05 0.37
N ILE A 25 -5.98 -11.44 -0.44
CA ILE A 25 -5.56 -10.04 -0.26
C ILE A 25 -6.76 -9.08 -0.43
N LEU A 26 -7.60 -9.29 -1.45
CA LEU A 26 -8.77 -8.45 -1.69
C LEU A 26 -9.84 -8.64 -0.60
N LEU A 27 -10.06 -9.88 -0.14
CA LEU A 27 -10.96 -10.15 0.98
C LEU A 27 -10.44 -9.52 2.27
N ALA A 28 -9.17 -9.71 2.60
CA ALA A 28 -8.54 -9.09 3.76
C ALA A 28 -8.61 -7.54 3.67
N GLY A 29 -8.30 -6.98 2.52
CA GLY A 29 -8.38 -5.54 2.27
C GLY A 29 -9.81 -4.99 2.41
N ARG A 30 -10.81 -5.68 1.83
CA ARG A 30 -12.22 -5.30 1.97
C ARG A 30 -12.74 -5.46 3.39
N LEU A 31 -12.36 -6.55 4.08
CA LEU A 31 -12.74 -6.76 5.48
C LEU A 31 -12.13 -5.67 6.37
N LEU A 32 -10.84 -5.39 6.22
CA LEU A 32 -10.17 -4.33 6.97
C LEU A 32 -10.79 -2.96 6.69
N LEU A 33 -11.09 -2.65 5.42
CA LEU A 33 -11.70 -1.39 5.05
C LEU A 33 -13.15 -1.28 5.55
N ALA A 34 -13.92 -2.38 5.50
CA ALA A 34 -15.29 -2.43 6.00
C ALA A 34 -15.31 -2.32 7.54
N GLU A 35 -14.40 -3.01 8.23
CA GLU A 35 -14.24 -2.89 9.69
C GLU A 35 -13.80 -1.48 10.09
N TRP A 36 -12.86 -0.88 9.36
CA TRP A 36 -12.43 0.49 9.60
C TRP A 36 -13.58 1.49 9.42
N ARG A 37 -14.36 1.37 8.33
CA ARG A 37 -15.52 2.22 8.09
C ARG A 37 -16.62 2.02 9.13
N ALA A 38 -16.87 0.77 9.53
CA ALA A 38 -17.84 0.47 10.57
C ALA A 38 -17.37 0.96 11.94
N TYR A 39 -16.09 0.83 12.26
CA TYR A 39 -15.47 1.35 13.47
C TYR A 39 -15.48 2.88 13.49
N SER A 40 -15.08 3.54 12.41
CA SER A 40 -15.09 5.01 12.32
C SER A 40 -16.51 5.57 12.42
N ALA A 41 -17.47 5.02 11.66
CA ALA A 41 -18.87 5.42 11.75
C ALA A 41 -19.47 5.15 13.13
N GLY A 42 -19.15 3.99 13.73
CA GLY A 42 -19.58 3.65 15.09
C GLY A 42 -18.95 4.55 16.14
N SER A 43 -17.66 4.85 16.04
CA SER A 43 -16.97 5.76 16.97
C SER A 43 -17.45 7.19 16.86
N GLU A 44 -17.73 7.68 15.65
CA GLU A 44 -18.35 8.98 15.41
C GLU A 44 -19.77 9.04 15.97
N ALA A 45 -20.58 7.99 15.80
CA ALA A 45 -21.92 7.91 16.34
C ALA A 45 -21.90 7.90 17.89
N VAL A 46 -21.00 7.15 18.51
CA VAL A 46 -20.83 7.14 19.97
C VAL A 46 -20.36 8.51 20.48
N ALA A 47 -19.41 9.14 19.79
CA ALA A 47 -18.95 10.49 20.15
C ALA A 47 -20.07 11.53 20.03
N ALA A 48 -20.88 11.45 18.98
CA ALA A 48 -22.03 12.31 18.78
C ALA A 48 -23.12 12.11 19.84
N LEU A 49 -23.37 10.86 20.25
CA LEU A 49 -24.30 10.55 21.34
C LEU A 49 -23.78 11.07 22.69
N ARG A 50 -22.48 11.00 22.96
CA ARG A 50 -21.88 11.60 24.17
C ARG A 50 -22.05 13.12 24.16
N GLN A 51 -21.72 13.77 23.06
CA GLN A 51 -21.91 15.21 22.91
C GLN A 51 -23.38 15.62 23.05
N ALA A 52 -24.30 14.82 22.50
CA ALA A 52 -25.74 15.01 22.67
C ALA A 52 -26.18 14.88 24.14
N SER A 53 -25.66 13.87 24.85
CA SER A 53 -25.92 13.67 26.27
C SER A 53 -25.44 14.86 27.12
N ASP A 54 -24.19 15.30 26.88
CA ASP A 54 -23.57 16.41 27.61
C ASP A 54 -24.29 17.75 27.35
N SER A 55 -24.62 18.02 26.09
CA SER A 55 -25.36 19.22 25.72
C SER A 55 -26.79 19.23 26.28
N ALA A 56 -27.46 18.07 26.27
CA ALA A 56 -28.77 17.93 26.88
C ALA A 56 -28.72 18.08 28.42
N GLY A 57 -27.66 17.56 29.05
CA GLY A 57 -27.43 17.73 30.49
C GLY A 57 -27.25 19.21 30.89
N SER A 58 -26.42 19.93 30.15
CA SER A 58 -26.19 21.37 30.39
C SER A 58 -27.45 22.22 30.13
N HIS A 59 -28.15 21.92 29.02
CA HIS A 59 -29.46 22.55 28.73
C HIS A 59 -30.49 22.25 29.79
N GLY A 60 -30.55 21.01 30.26
CA GLY A 60 -31.42 20.55 31.33
C GLY A 60 -31.16 21.28 32.64
N ALA A 61 -29.91 21.51 33.02
CA ALA A 61 -29.57 22.29 34.19
C ALA A 61 -30.10 23.73 34.12
N GLY A 62 -29.99 24.36 32.93
CA GLY A 62 -30.55 25.68 32.70
C GLY A 62 -32.08 25.72 32.80
N LEU A 63 -32.76 24.74 32.20
CA LEU A 63 -34.22 24.60 32.27
C LEU A 63 -34.68 24.32 33.71
N ALA A 64 -33.95 23.50 34.46
CA ALA A 64 -34.19 23.18 35.85
C ALA A 64 -34.11 24.41 36.74
N ALA A 65 -33.07 25.22 36.58
CA ALA A 65 -32.90 26.49 37.28
C ALA A 65 -34.04 27.46 36.96
N ALA A 66 -34.39 27.60 35.68
CA ALA A 66 -35.49 28.46 35.25
C ALA A 66 -36.85 27.99 35.76
N ALA A 67 -37.12 26.66 35.79
CA ALA A 67 -38.33 26.10 36.34
C ALA A 67 -38.42 26.33 37.84
N THR A 68 -37.30 26.11 38.57
CA THR A 68 -37.23 26.36 40.03
C THR A 68 -37.50 27.82 40.34
N ALA A 69 -36.92 28.76 39.62
CA ALA A 69 -37.16 30.18 39.81
C ALA A 69 -38.65 30.56 39.54
N ARG A 70 -39.24 30.01 38.46
CA ARG A 70 -40.68 30.25 38.15
C ARG A 70 -41.60 29.68 39.23
N VAL A 71 -41.35 28.44 39.64
CA VAL A 71 -42.19 27.78 40.65
C VAL A 71 -42.07 28.51 41.99
N ASN A 72 -40.89 28.91 42.39
CA ASN A 72 -40.68 29.67 43.64
C ASN A 72 -41.40 31.03 43.59
N ALA A 73 -41.46 31.72 42.45
CA ALA A 73 -42.25 32.93 42.28
C ALA A 73 -43.77 32.69 42.40
N LEU A 74 -44.20 31.45 42.08
CA LEU A 74 -45.61 31.09 42.12
C LEU A 74 -46.05 30.57 43.50
N THR A 75 -45.18 30.29 44.44
CA THR A 75 -45.51 29.82 45.79
C THR A 75 -46.33 30.79 46.59
N HIS A 76 -46.26 32.07 46.27
CA HIS A 76 -47.05 33.15 46.90
C HIS A 76 -48.12 33.76 45.94
N ALA A 77 -48.27 33.17 44.74
CA ALA A 77 -49.20 33.65 43.74
C ALA A 77 -50.65 33.22 44.01
N SER A 78 -51.60 33.85 43.34
CA SER A 78 -53.02 33.50 43.43
C SER A 78 -53.29 32.11 42.87
N GLN A 79 -54.34 31.44 43.37
CA GLN A 79 -54.79 30.13 42.91
C GLN A 79 -55.06 30.09 41.40
N THR A 80 -55.57 31.19 40.86
CA THR A 80 -55.78 31.36 39.39
C THR A 80 -54.48 31.38 38.60
N ALA A 81 -53.46 32.04 39.12
CA ALA A 81 -52.14 32.08 38.46
C ALA A 81 -51.49 30.69 38.42
N ILE A 82 -51.57 29.91 39.49
CA ILE A 82 -51.08 28.53 39.59
C ILE A 82 -51.87 27.63 38.63
N ALA A 83 -53.19 27.74 38.58
CA ALA A 83 -54.03 26.98 37.64
C ALA A 83 -53.73 27.27 36.18
N THR A 84 -53.54 28.55 35.84
CA THR A 84 -53.19 28.97 34.47
C THR A 84 -51.81 28.41 34.06
N ARG A 85 -50.82 28.50 34.95
CA ARG A 85 -49.49 27.93 34.70
C ARG A 85 -49.52 26.41 34.56
N LEU A 86 -50.26 25.70 35.41
CA LEU A 86 -50.43 24.27 35.29
C LEU A 86 -51.03 23.84 33.97
N ALA A 87 -52.09 24.53 33.50
CA ALA A 87 -52.70 24.28 32.19
C ALA A 87 -51.72 24.51 31.02
N GLN A 88 -50.89 25.57 31.11
CA GLN A 88 -49.85 25.85 30.11
C GLN A 88 -48.79 24.71 30.07
N VAL A 89 -48.26 24.29 31.24
CA VAL A 89 -47.29 23.23 31.35
C VAL A 89 -47.84 21.89 30.85
N GLN A 90 -49.09 21.57 31.18
CA GLN A 90 -49.77 20.36 30.69
C GLN A 90 -49.96 20.38 29.15
N ALA A 91 -50.33 21.52 28.59
CA ALA A 91 -50.44 21.68 27.14
C ALA A 91 -49.05 21.52 26.45
N GLN A 92 -48.00 22.10 27.00
CA GLN A 92 -46.63 21.93 26.51
C GLN A 92 -46.17 20.47 26.58
N LEU A 93 -46.42 19.81 27.71
CA LEU A 93 -46.09 18.38 27.90
C LEU A 93 -46.83 17.49 26.89
N SER A 94 -48.12 17.71 26.67
CA SER A 94 -48.89 16.92 25.70
C SER A 94 -48.38 17.13 24.27
N ALA A 95 -48.01 18.35 23.88
CA ALA A 95 -47.45 18.67 22.59
C ALA A 95 -46.07 18.03 22.38
N LEU A 96 -45.19 18.07 23.38
CA LEU A 96 -43.87 17.46 23.32
C LEU A 96 -43.97 15.93 23.26
N ARG A 97 -44.87 15.31 24.06
CA ARG A 97 -45.11 13.86 24.02
C ARG A 97 -45.68 13.39 22.69
N ALA A 98 -46.60 14.13 22.09
CA ALA A 98 -47.13 13.83 20.77
C ALA A 98 -46.05 13.87 19.68
N ARG A 99 -45.16 14.85 19.75
CA ARG A 99 -44.01 14.95 18.83
C ARG A 99 -43.01 13.80 19.03
N GLN A 100 -42.82 13.33 20.27
CA GLN A 100 -41.98 12.22 20.58
C GLN A 100 -42.51 10.88 20.03
N GLN A 101 -43.82 10.65 20.10
CA GLN A 101 -44.47 9.47 19.53
C GLN A 101 -44.40 9.47 17.99
N ALA A 102 -44.54 10.63 17.36
CA ALA A 102 -44.45 10.77 15.90
C ALA A 102 -43.04 10.49 15.36
N SER A 103 -41.96 10.80 16.13
CA SER A 103 -40.60 10.62 15.71
C SER A 103 -40.12 9.14 15.72
N LEU A 104 -40.80 8.26 16.43
CA LEU A 104 -40.48 6.83 16.52
C LEU A 104 -40.92 6.03 15.26
N PHE A 105 -41.76 6.57 14.40
CA PHE A 105 -42.42 5.83 13.31
C PHE A 105 -41.91 6.13 11.88
N THR A 106 -40.96 7.04 11.67
CA THR A 106 -40.70 7.58 10.32
C THR A 106 -39.27 7.69 9.86
N LEU A 107 -38.34 6.74 10.18
CA LEU A 107 -36.98 6.89 9.69
C LEU A 107 -36.42 5.65 8.98
N PRO A 108 -36.08 5.77 7.66
CA PRO A 108 -35.00 4.97 7.09
C PRO A 108 -33.69 5.35 7.81
N LEU A 109 -32.75 4.40 7.95
CA LEU A 109 -31.46 4.57 8.64
C LEU A 109 -30.75 5.85 8.15
N PRO A 110 -30.63 6.89 8.98
CA PRO A 110 -30.06 8.15 8.58
C PRO A 110 -28.53 8.09 8.57
N ASP A 111 -27.95 8.94 7.74
CA ASP A 111 -26.54 9.28 7.77
C ASP A 111 -26.08 9.64 9.21
N THR A 112 -24.82 9.33 9.57
CA THR A 112 -24.27 9.52 10.94
C THR A 112 -24.48 10.93 11.48
N HIS A 113 -24.45 11.95 10.61
CA HIS A 113 -24.69 13.34 10.97
C HIS A 113 -26.15 13.61 11.35
N THR A 114 -27.09 13.04 10.61
CA THR A 114 -28.54 13.17 10.92
C THR A 114 -28.90 12.41 12.18
N LEU A 115 -28.25 11.28 12.45
CA LEU A 115 -28.42 10.51 13.66
C LEU A 115 -27.97 11.28 14.92
N ALA A 116 -26.86 12.01 14.81
CA ALA A 116 -26.34 12.87 15.89
C ALA A 116 -27.32 14.02 16.22
N LEU A 117 -27.83 14.71 15.20
CA LEU A 117 -28.79 15.79 15.37
C LEU A 117 -30.11 15.28 15.97
N HIS A 118 -30.61 14.13 15.52
CA HIS A 118 -31.82 13.53 16.07
C HIS A 118 -31.62 13.07 17.52
N ALA A 119 -30.48 12.46 17.84
CA ALA A 119 -30.15 12.07 19.21
C ALA A 119 -30.08 13.28 20.13
N GLN A 120 -29.47 14.38 19.69
CA GLN A 120 -29.38 15.62 20.46
C GLN A 120 -30.77 16.24 20.70
N GLN A 121 -31.61 16.31 19.65
CA GLN A 121 -32.97 16.83 19.76
C GLN A 121 -33.84 15.97 20.67
N GLU A 122 -33.71 14.65 20.57
CA GLU A 122 -34.48 13.72 21.39
C GLU A 122 -34.02 13.73 22.85
N ALA A 123 -32.71 13.80 23.13
CA ALA A 123 -32.16 13.95 24.46
C ALA A 123 -32.62 15.25 25.11
N ALA A 124 -32.53 16.37 24.40
CA ALA A 124 -33.01 17.68 24.88
C ALA A 124 -34.52 17.66 25.18
N ARG A 125 -35.30 17.05 24.26
CA ARG A 125 -36.77 16.92 24.42
C ARG A 125 -37.13 16.07 25.64
N ARG A 126 -36.42 14.98 25.91
CA ARG A 126 -36.66 14.13 27.08
C ARG A 126 -36.39 14.87 28.39
N VAL A 127 -35.30 15.62 28.44
CA VAL A 127 -34.96 16.47 29.60
C VAL A 127 -36.02 17.54 29.80
N GLU A 128 -36.47 18.20 28.73
CA GLU A 128 -37.54 19.21 28.81
C GLU A 128 -38.87 18.61 29.31
N ILE A 129 -39.25 17.43 28.77
CA ILE A 129 -40.44 16.70 29.23
C ILE A 129 -40.32 16.38 30.74
N GLU A 130 -39.17 15.94 31.24
CA GLU A 130 -39.00 15.61 32.62
C GLU A 130 -39.07 16.84 33.53
N VAL A 131 -38.42 17.95 33.14
CA VAL A 131 -38.48 19.21 33.88
C VAL A 131 -39.92 19.71 33.98
N LEU A 132 -40.64 19.73 32.84
CA LEU A 132 -42.04 20.16 32.82
C LEU A 132 -42.98 19.19 33.59
N ALA A 133 -42.66 17.88 33.55
CA ALA A 133 -43.42 16.90 34.32
C ALA A 133 -43.28 17.08 35.83
N GLN A 134 -42.07 17.43 36.27
CA GLN A 134 -41.81 17.73 37.69
C GLN A 134 -42.50 19.06 38.08
N GLU A 135 -42.42 20.10 37.25
CA GLU A 135 -43.12 21.36 37.43
C GLU A 135 -44.63 21.11 37.56
N ALA A 136 -45.22 20.34 36.62
CA ALA A 136 -46.65 20.02 36.61
C ALA A 136 -47.08 19.26 37.88
N ARG A 137 -46.29 18.26 38.29
CA ARG A 137 -46.55 17.49 39.51
C ARG A 137 -46.56 18.38 40.76
N TYR A 138 -45.58 19.26 40.88
CA TYR A 138 -45.51 20.19 42.00
C TYR A 138 -46.65 21.20 42.00
N LEU A 139 -46.93 21.85 40.86
CA LEU A 139 -48.01 22.81 40.72
C LEU A 139 -49.36 22.16 41.00
N SER A 140 -49.57 20.90 40.59
CA SER A 140 -50.82 20.18 40.90
C SER A 140 -50.95 19.87 42.39
N ALA A 141 -49.86 19.47 43.06
CA ALA A 141 -49.82 19.25 44.50
C ALA A 141 -50.07 20.57 45.27
N LEU A 142 -49.46 21.67 44.80
CA LEU A 142 -49.65 22.99 45.40
C LEU A 142 -51.11 23.47 45.22
N GLN A 143 -51.69 23.26 44.00
CA GLN A 143 -53.07 23.58 43.76
C GLN A 143 -54.04 22.76 44.64
N ALA A 144 -53.78 21.45 44.79
CA ALA A 144 -54.57 20.59 45.63
C ALA A 144 -54.50 21.03 47.11
N ALA A 145 -53.28 21.36 47.59
CA ALA A 145 -53.10 21.88 48.95
C ALA A 145 -53.84 23.20 49.18
N LEU A 146 -53.80 24.10 48.18
CA LEU A 146 -54.50 25.41 48.25
C LEU A 146 -56.01 25.31 48.13
N LYS A 147 -56.56 24.31 47.39
CA LYS A 147 -58.00 24.09 47.24
C LYS A 147 -58.63 23.34 48.44
N GLY A 148 -57.85 22.87 49.37
CA GLY A 148 -58.36 21.98 50.46
C GLY A 148 -58.84 20.63 49.93
N GLU A 149 -58.43 20.22 48.74
CA GLU A 149 -58.71 18.90 48.16
C GLU A 149 -58.18 17.80 49.09
N ASP A 150 -59.07 16.85 49.40
CA ASP A 150 -58.73 15.71 50.25
C ASP A 150 -57.46 15.00 49.72
N ALA A 151 -56.48 14.82 50.63
CA ALA A 151 -55.26 14.10 50.33
C ALA A 151 -55.52 12.72 49.68
N ARG A 152 -56.74 12.19 49.86
CA ARG A 152 -57.22 10.95 49.21
C ARG A 152 -57.37 11.02 47.72
N HIS A 153 -57.85 12.15 47.15
CA HIS A 153 -57.97 12.29 45.66
C HIS A 153 -56.61 12.37 44.96
N THR A 154 -55.68 13.08 45.58
CA THR A 154 -54.30 13.16 45.03
C THR A 154 -53.60 11.79 45.11
N LEU A 155 -53.77 11.05 46.20
CA LEU A 155 -53.24 9.70 46.38
C LEU A 155 -53.83 8.72 45.35
N ALA A 156 -55.16 8.76 45.15
CA ALA A 156 -55.84 7.90 44.16
C ALA A 156 -55.35 8.16 42.74
N ARG A 157 -55.13 9.44 42.33
CA ARG A 157 -54.59 9.80 41.03
C ARG A 157 -53.18 9.27 40.82
N LEU A 158 -52.28 9.51 41.77
CA LEU A 158 -50.90 9.01 41.71
C LEU A 158 -50.84 7.48 41.67
N GLN A 159 -51.78 6.82 42.39
CA GLN A 159 -51.93 5.38 42.31
C GLN A 159 -52.37 4.92 40.90
N ALA A 160 -53.31 5.60 40.28
CA ALA A 160 -53.76 5.30 38.93
C ALA A 160 -52.64 5.56 37.89
N GLU A 161 -51.88 6.66 38.03
CA GLU A 161 -50.69 6.94 37.16
C GLU A 161 -49.64 5.83 37.24
N HIS A 162 -49.33 5.34 38.46
CA HIS A 162 -48.43 4.22 38.66
C HIS A 162 -48.94 2.92 38.02
N VAL A 163 -50.23 2.58 38.23
CA VAL A 163 -50.86 1.39 37.65
C VAL A 163 -50.83 1.45 36.10
N ASN A 164 -51.14 2.61 35.51
CA ASN A 164 -51.09 2.79 34.06
C ASN A 164 -49.65 2.67 33.54
N ALA A 165 -48.65 3.31 34.17
CA ALA A 165 -47.26 3.20 33.81
C ALA A 165 -46.76 1.76 33.83
N TYR A 166 -47.18 1.00 34.87
CA TYR A 166 -46.88 -0.42 34.98
C TYR A 166 -47.52 -1.25 33.85
N ALA A 167 -48.76 -0.99 33.48
CA ALA A 167 -49.46 -1.70 32.42
C ALA A 167 -48.81 -1.45 31.04
N VAL A 168 -48.41 -0.20 30.75
CA VAL A 168 -47.71 0.15 29.48
C VAL A 168 -46.33 -0.55 29.43
N LEU A 169 -45.59 -0.59 30.54
CA LEU A 169 -44.33 -1.31 30.61
C LEU A 169 -44.51 -2.82 30.34
N GLN A 170 -45.55 -3.44 30.92
CA GLN A 170 -45.85 -4.86 30.69
C GLN A 170 -46.20 -5.12 29.21
N HIS A 171 -46.94 -4.21 28.56
CA HIS A 171 -47.24 -4.31 27.13
C HIS A 171 -45.99 -4.26 26.25
N ASN A 172 -45.10 -3.30 26.48
CA ASN A 172 -43.81 -3.21 25.77
C ASN A 172 -42.97 -4.49 25.95
N LEU A 173 -42.88 -5.02 27.16
CA LEU A 173 -42.15 -6.27 27.45
C LEU A 173 -42.78 -7.49 26.74
N ALA A 174 -44.11 -7.51 26.56
CA ALA A 174 -44.81 -8.56 25.81
C ALA A 174 -44.51 -8.46 24.32
N GLN A 175 -44.56 -7.25 23.72
CA GLN A 175 -44.22 -7.01 22.34
C GLN A 175 -42.75 -7.40 22.02
N ARG A 176 -41.85 -7.05 22.92
CA ARG A 176 -40.43 -7.44 22.83
C ARG A 176 -40.26 -8.95 22.80
N ARG A 177 -40.88 -9.69 23.73
CA ARG A 177 -40.84 -11.15 23.77
C ARG A 177 -41.43 -11.77 22.52
N GLN A 178 -42.50 -11.23 21.99
CA GLN A 178 -43.14 -11.67 20.75
C GLN A 178 -42.20 -11.50 19.56
N LEU A 179 -41.54 -10.33 19.42
CA LEU A 179 -40.60 -10.07 18.34
C LEU A 179 -39.36 -10.98 18.40
N GLU A 180 -38.84 -11.20 19.61
CA GLU A 180 -37.73 -12.14 19.85
C GLU A 180 -38.11 -13.58 19.51
N ALA A 181 -39.34 -13.99 19.80
CA ALA A 181 -39.85 -15.33 19.49
C ALA A 181 -40.10 -15.53 17.96
N GLN A 182 -40.60 -14.50 17.28
CA GLN A 182 -40.85 -14.55 15.83
C GLN A 182 -39.58 -14.53 15.00
N HIS A 183 -38.52 -13.85 15.47
CA HIS A 183 -37.27 -13.64 14.74
C HIS A 183 -36.03 -13.91 15.59
N PRO A 184 -35.80 -15.15 16.08
CA PRO A 184 -34.79 -15.45 17.11
C PRO A 184 -33.35 -15.23 16.64
N VAL A 185 -33.10 -15.30 15.33
CA VAL A 185 -31.76 -15.10 14.73
C VAL A 185 -31.64 -13.68 14.14
N VAL A 186 -32.65 -13.25 13.37
CA VAL A 186 -32.63 -11.97 12.63
C VAL A 186 -32.68 -10.77 13.59
N ALA A 187 -33.37 -10.90 14.73
CA ALA A 187 -33.43 -9.85 15.74
C ALA A 187 -32.07 -9.57 16.43
N ARG A 188 -31.07 -10.45 16.26
CA ARG A 188 -29.71 -10.27 16.78
C ARG A 188 -28.71 -9.80 15.73
N LEU A 189 -29.13 -9.63 14.46
CA LEU A 189 -28.27 -9.21 13.36
C LEU A 189 -28.31 -7.68 13.21
N PRO A 190 -27.19 -6.97 13.50
CA PRO A 190 -27.12 -5.52 13.29
C PRO A 190 -27.37 -5.15 11.83
N GLY A 191 -28.25 -4.14 11.63
CA GLY A 191 -28.65 -3.69 10.30
C GLY A 191 -29.94 -4.35 9.76
N SER A 192 -30.52 -5.34 10.45
CA SER A 192 -31.85 -5.86 10.11
C SER A 192 -32.97 -4.98 10.67
N ASP A 193 -34.12 -4.95 9.98
CA ASP A 193 -35.32 -4.25 10.45
C ASP A 193 -35.80 -4.77 11.81
N ALA A 194 -35.73 -6.08 12.01
CA ALA A 194 -36.10 -6.72 13.29
C ALA A 194 -35.16 -6.26 14.43
N TYR A 195 -33.86 -6.15 14.16
CA TYR A 195 -32.89 -5.62 15.14
C TYR A 195 -33.15 -4.14 15.45
N ALA A 196 -33.42 -3.33 14.41
CA ALA A 196 -33.77 -1.92 14.61
C ALA A 196 -35.07 -1.75 15.42
N GLN A 197 -36.06 -2.61 15.19
CA GLN A 197 -37.30 -2.65 15.98
C GLN A 197 -37.04 -3.13 17.41
N LEU A 198 -36.23 -4.16 17.60
CA LEU A 198 -35.88 -4.65 18.93
C LEU A 198 -35.16 -3.59 19.76
N SER A 199 -34.15 -2.94 19.19
CA SER A 199 -33.40 -1.87 19.88
C SER A 199 -34.29 -0.67 20.22
N ARG A 200 -35.28 -0.33 19.36
CA ARG A 200 -36.28 0.68 19.67
C ARG A 200 -37.17 0.27 20.85
N LEU A 201 -37.67 -0.97 20.83
CA LEU A 201 -38.48 -1.52 21.96
C LEU A 201 -37.69 -1.63 23.24
N GLU A 202 -36.37 -1.92 23.16
CA GLU A 202 -35.49 -1.94 24.33
C GLU A 202 -35.29 -0.55 24.93
N ALA A 203 -34.96 0.43 24.09
CA ALA A 203 -34.84 1.82 24.52
C ALA A 203 -36.15 2.35 25.12
N GLU A 204 -37.27 2.04 24.48
CA GLU A 204 -38.60 2.38 25.01
C GLU A 204 -38.92 1.66 26.31
N GLY A 205 -38.57 0.38 26.42
CA GLY A 205 -38.73 -0.41 27.63
C GLY A 205 -37.96 0.16 28.82
N GLN A 206 -36.72 0.65 28.61
CA GLN A 206 -35.95 1.32 29.68
C GLN A 206 -36.63 2.62 30.11
N ARG A 207 -37.07 3.42 29.13
CA ARG A 207 -37.83 4.65 29.41
C ARG A 207 -39.11 4.36 30.21
N LEU A 208 -39.87 3.34 29.81
CA LEU A 208 -41.12 2.94 30.51
C LEU A 208 -40.84 2.45 31.94
N ARG A 209 -39.71 1.75 32.16
CA ARG A 209 -39.30 1.36 33.53
C ARG A 209 -39.04 2.58 34.40
N GLU A 210 -38.35 3.60 33.84
CA GLU A 210 -38.07 4.83 34.59
C GLU A 210 -39.34 5.59 34.90
N ILE A 211 -40.25 5.71 33.93
CA ILE A 211 -41.58 6.32 34.13
C ILE A 211 -42.34 5.61 35.24
N ASN A 212 -42.36 4.29 35.25
CA ASN A 212 -43.03 3.50 36.28
C ASN A 212 -42.38 3.71 37.67
N LEU A 213 -41.04 3.72 37.74
CA LEU A 213 -40.30 3.96 38.97
C LEU A 213 -40.57 5.35 39.53
N GLN A 214 -40.64 6.37 38.68
CA GLN A 214 -40.97 7.74 39.08
C GLN A 214 -42.41 7.86 39.57
N ALA A 215 -43.36 7.24 38.85
CA ALA A 215 -44.77 7.20 39.30
C ALA A 215 -44.92 6.52 40.66
N TYR A 216 -44.20 5.40 40.86
CA TYR A 216 -44.16 4.72 42.17
C TYR A 216 -43.60 5.60 43.29
N ARG A 217 -42.45 6.26 43.04
CA ARG A 217 -41.82 7.16 44.03
C ARG A 217 -42.72 8.33 44.39
N ALA A 218 -43.38 8.92 43.36
CA ALA A 218 -44.33 10.01 43.57
C ALA A 218 -45.53 9.57 44.43
N TRP A 219 -46.12 8.41 44.14
CA TRP A 219 -47.19 7.81 44.95
C TRP A 219 -46.74 7.49 46.38
N ALA A 220 -45.58 6.83 46.54
CA ALA A 220 -45.05 6.47 47.86
C ALA A 220 -44.73 7.70 48.72
N ALA A 221 -44.14 8.74 48.09
CA ALA A 221 -43.87 10.01 48.77
C ALA A 221 -45.17 10.73 49.20
N GLN A 222 -46.22 10.74 48.36
CA GLN A 222 -47.50 11.33 48.72
C GLN A 222 -48.25 10.54 49.80
N ARG A 223 -48.16 9.20 49.76
CA ARG A 223 -48.68 8.34 50.79
C ARG A 223 -48.05 8.61 52.17
N ALA A 224 -46.71 8.81 52.20
CA ALA A 224 -45.97 9.18 53.38
C ALA A 224 -46.35 10.59 53.91
N ARG A 225 -46.67 11.53 52.98
CA ARG A 225 -47.06 12.91 53.28
C ARG A 225 -48.56 13.03 53.72
N SER A 226 -49.43 12.15 53.23
CA SER A 226 -50.88 12.20 53.54
C SER A 226 -51.19 11.97 55.02
N ASN A 227 -50.25 11.43 55.79
CA ASN A 227 -50.36 11.27 57.22
C ASN A 227 -50.03 12.55 58.01
N ASN A 228 -49.40 13.58 57.34
CA ASN A 228 -49.08 14.86 57.94
C ASN A 228 -49.56 15.97 57.02
N ALA A 229 -50.54 16.73 57.35
CA ALA A 229 -51.12 17.86 56.60
C ALA A 229 -50.15 19.07 56.51
N ALA A 230 -48.93 18.83 56.13
CA ALA A 230 -47.91 19.84 55.96
C ALA A 230 -47.85 20.35 54.49
N ARG A 231 -47.61 21.67 54.31
CA ARG A 231 -47.36 22.31 53.01
C ARG A 231 -46.27 21.57 52.29
N PRO A 232 -46.35 21.45 50.94
CA PRO A 232 -45.27 20.80 50.16
C PRO A 232 -43.93 21.49 50.44
N THR A 233 -42.89 20.69 50.53
CA THR A 233 -41.51 21.17 50.66
C THR A 233 -41.17 22.09 49.47
N PRO A 234 -40.24 23.07 49.62
CA PRO A 234 -39.83 23.93 48.52
C PRO A 234 -39.50 23.12 47.27
N PHE A 235 -39.93 23.63 46.12
CA PHE A 235 -39.68 22.93 44.85
C PHE A 235 -38.19 22.82 44.59
N ALA A 236 -37.73 21.63 44.46
CA ALA A 236 -36.41 21.32 43.97
C ALA A 236 -36.54 20.25 42.86
N ILE A 237 -35.87 20.45 41.77
CA ILE A 237 -35.86 19.45 40.71
C ILE A 237 -35.03 18.25 41.17
N ASP A 238 -35.62 17.08 41.00
CA ASP A 238 -34.92 15.82 41.27
C ASP A 238 -33.87 15.57 40.18
N GLY A 239 -32.60 15.82 40.53
CA GLY A 239 -31.46 15.60 39.64
C GLY A 239 -31.28 14.15 39.22
N VAL A 240 -31.73 13.20 40.05
CA VAL A 240 -31.67 11.77 39.72
C VAL A 240 -32.67 11.43 38.62
N ALA A 241 -33.88 11.99 38.73
CA ALA A 241 -34.88 11.83 37.68
C ALA A 241 -34.46 12.51 36.35
N LEU A 242 -33.76 13.64 36.43
CA LEU A 242 -33.20 14.33 35.27
C LEU A 242 -32.09 13.51 34.60
N ALA A 243 -31.20 12.93 35.39
CA ALA A 243 -30.16 12.00 34.92
C ALA A 243 -30.79 10.74 34.31
N GLY A 244 -31.88 10.23 34.95
CA GLY A 244 -32.65 9.11 34.43
C GLY A 244 -33.29 9.34 33.05
N ALA A 245 -33.66 10.57 32.74
CA ALA A 245 -34.16 10.92 31.40
C ALA A 245 -33.10 10.70 30.29
N LEU A 246 -31.82 10.74 30.62
CA LEU A 246 -30.69 10.48 29.72
C LEU A 246 -30.22 9.02 29.72
N THR A 247 -30.71 8.18 30.63
CA THR A 247 -30.32 6.76 30.74
C THR A 247 -30.45 6.00 29.41
N PRO A 248 -31.52 6.15 28.59
CA PRO A 248 -31.63 5.45 27.31
C PRO A 248 -30.55 5.83 26.32
N VAL A 249 -30.04 7.06 26.37
CA VAL A 249 -28.92 7.51 25.52
C VAL A 249 -27.62 6.90 26.00
N GLN A 250 -27.39 6.82 27.31
CA GLN A 250 -26.22 6.18 27.92
C GLN A 250 -26.20 4.67 27.64
N GLU A 251 -27.34 4.01 27.69
CA GLU A 251 -27.47 2.59 27.36
C GLU A 251 -27.23 2.35 25.85
N ALA A 252 -27.69 3.25 24.98
CA ALA A 252 -27.39 3.19 23.56
C ALA A 252 -25.89 3.37 23.26
N ILE A 253 -25.21 4.22 24.04
CA ILE A 253 -23.75 4.38 23.99
C ILE A 253 -23.07 3.05 24.40
N ALA A 254 -23.46 2.47 25.53
CA ALA A 254 -22.89 1.22 26.02
C ALA A 254 -23.19 0.03 25.10
N ALA A 255 -24.38 -0.03 24.51
CA ALA A 255 -24.74 -1.03 23.50
C ALA A 255 -23.93 -0.87 22.22
N GLY A 256 -23.70 0.37 21.76
CA GLY A 256 -22.82 0.68 20.61
C GLY A 256 -21.40 0.22 20.85
N GLU A 257 -20.85 0.45 22.04
CA GLU A 257 -19.50 0.01 22.41
C GLU A 257 -19.37 -1.51 22.44
N THR A 258 -20.39 -2.22 22.95
CA THR A 258 -20.39 -3.70 22.97
C THR A 258 -20.58 -4.31 21.59
N GLN A 259 -21.32 -3.67 20.69
CA GLN A 259 -21.46 -4.11 19.29
C GLN A 259 -20.19 -3.93 18.48
N LEU A 260 -19.45 -2.84 18.68
CA LEU A 260 -18.15 -2.62 18.05
C LEU A 260 -17.17 -3.75 18.38
N ALA A 261 -17.32 -4.40 19.54
CA ALA A 261 -16.46 -5.49 20.00
C ALA A 261 -16.83 -6.89 19.45
N ARG A 262 -18.07 -7.14 19.01
CA ARG A 262 -18.57 -8.51 18.75
C ARG A 262 -18.71 -8.95 17.29
N ASN A 263 -18.48 -8.11 16.28
CA ASN A 263 -18.99 -8.33 14.91
C ASN A 263 -18.08 -9.02 13.91
N TRP A 264 -17.25 -9.97 14.31
CA TRP A 264 -16.25 -10.56 13.39
C TRP A 264 -16.76 -11.73 12.53
N ILE A 265 -17.72 -12.51 12.96
CA ILE A 265 -18.03 -13.84 12.39
C ILE A 265 -19.11 -13.84 11.29
N ALA A 266 -20.09 -12.93 11.34
CA ALA A 266 -21.24 -12.98 10.44
C ALA A 266 -20.98 -12.46 9.00
N ARG A 267 -19.87 -11.76 8.77
CA ARG A 267 -19.56 -11.06 7.49
C ARG A 267 -18.89 -11.90 6.42
N TRP A 268 -18.53 -13.16 6.68
CA TRP A 268 -17.70 -13.97 5.78
C TRP A 268 -18.40 -14.45 4.49
N ARG A 269 -19.71 -14.55 4.45
CA ARG A 269 -20.43 -15.17 3.32
C ARG A 269 -20.68 -14.25 2.11
N ALA A 270 -21.00 -12.99 2.32
CA ALA A 270 -21.37 -12.07 1.25
C ALA A 270 -20.16 -11.52 0.42
N PRO A 271 -19.00 -11.18 0.99
CA PRO A 271 -17.94 -10.52 0.24
C PRO A 271 -17.15 -11.44 -0.72
N VAL A 272 -17.25 -12.78 -0.60
CA VAL A 272 -16.48 -13.69 -1.48
C VAL A 272 -16.93 -13.56 -2.93
N LEU A 273 -18.23 -13.58 -3.20
CA LEU A 273 -18.77 -13.51 -4.57
C LEU A 273 -18.47 -12.15 -5.24
N ASP A 274 -18.41 -11.06 -4.47
CA ASP A 274 -18.11 -9.73 -5.01
C ASP A 274 -16.63 -9.53 -5.35
N VAL A 275 -15.73 -10.28 -4.70
CA VAL A 275 -14.28 -10.15 -4.89
C VAL A 275 -13.78 -11.01 -6.05
N VAL A 276 -14.46 -12.13 -6.36
CA VAL A 276 -14.08 -13.08 -7.43
C VAL A 276 -13.88 -12.39 -8.79
N PRO A 277 -14.79 -11.55 -9.32
CA PRO A 277 -14.58 -10.93 -10.64
C PRO A 277 -13.39 -9.97 -10.64
N THR A 278 -13.15 -9.24 -9.54
CA THR A 278 -12.00 -8.33 -9.41
C THR A 278 -10.69 -9.13 -9.35
N ALA A 279 -10.66 -10.23 -8.60
CA ALA A 279 -9.50 -11.12 -8.54
C ALA A 279 -9.22 -11.78 -9.90
N ALA A 280 -10.27 -12.21 -10.61
CA ALA A 280 -10.14 -12.75 -11.96
C ALA A 280 -9.58 -11.72 -12.95
N LEU A 281 -10.05 -10.49 -12.90
CA LEU A 281 -9.55 -9.39 -13.72
C LEU A 281 -8.08 -9.06 -13.40
N LEU A 282 -7.69 -9.09 -12.13
CA LEU A 282 -6.29 -8.89 -11.73
C LEU A 282 -5.38 -10.01 -12.21
N VAL A 283 -5.83 -11.27 -12.12
CA VAL A 283 -5.07 -12.42 -12.66
C VAL A 283 -4.97 -12.33 -14.17
N LEU A 284 -6.07 -12.01 -14.86
CA LEU A 284 -6.08 -11.83 -16.30
C LEU A 284 -5.13 -10.69 -16.71
N SER A 285 -5.16 -9.57 -16.00
CA SER A 285 -4.24 -8.47 -16.25
C SER A 285 -2.78 -8.86 -15.96
N ALA A 286 -2.53 -9.62 -14.90
CA ALA A 286 -1.19 -10.12 -14.57
C ALA A 286 -0.63 -11.06 -15.65
N ILE A 287 -1.50 -11.77 -16.37
CA ILE A 287 -1.12 -12.63 -17.49
C ILE A 287 -0.96 -11.82 -18.79
N LEU A 288 -1.95 -11.00 -19.11
CA LEU A 288 -2.01 -10.29 -20.40
C LEU A 288 -1.09 -9.07 -20.46
N LEU A 289 -0.96 -8.33 -19.36
CA LEU A 289 -0.17 -7.10 -19.34
C LEU A 289 1.31 -7.33 -19.70
N PRO A 290 2.02 -8.34 -19.15
CA PRO A 290 3.39 -8.61 -19.57
C PRO A 290 3.49 -9.00 -21.05
N VAL A 291 2.50 -9.72 -21.58
CA VAL A 291 2.44 -10.07 -23.00
C VAL A 291 2.21 -8.84 -23.86
N ALA A 292 1.25 -7.99 -23.48
CA ALA A 292 0.94 -6.75 -24.17
C ALA A 292 2.14 -5.78 -24.15
N ILE A 293 2.80 -5.62 -23.01
CA ILE A 293 4.02 -4.81 -22.87
C ILE A 293 5.11 -5.35 -23.79
N LYS A 294 5.39 -6.64 -23.78
CA LYS A 294 6.40 -7.25 -24.65
C LYS A 294 6.02 -7.10 -26.13
N ALA A 295 4.75 -7.29 -26.47
CA ALA A 295 4.28 -7.07 -27.85
C ALA A 295 4.45 -5.60 -28.28
N PHE A 296 4.11 -4.65 -27.42
CA PHE A 296 4.31 -3.22 -27.68
C PHE A 296 5.80 -2.90 -27.92
N PHE A 297 6.69 -3.40 -27.07
CA PHE A 297 8.12 -3.20 -27.24
C PHE A 297 8.62 -3.83 -28.54
N TYR A 298 8.16 -5.03 -28.88
CA TYR A 298 8.62 -5.75 -30.06
C TYR A 298 8.08 -5.17 -31.37
N PHE A 299 6.78 -4.84 -31.44
CA PHE A 299 6.12 -4.42 -32.68
C PHE A 299 6.13 -2.91 -32.91
N MET A 300 6.24 -2.11 -31.86
CA MET A 300 6.23 -0.64 -31.98
C MET A 300 7.58 -0.01 -31.65
N LEU A 301 8.13 -0.27 -30.48
CA LEU A 301 9.30 0.46 -29.99
C LEU A 301 10.61 0.02 -30.67
N ALA A 302 10.80 -1.28 -30.86
CA ALA A 302 12.01 -1.80 -31.53
C ALA A 302 12.12 -1.38 -33.02
N PRO A 303 11.06 -1.43 -33.83
CA PRO A 303 11.11 -0.87 -35.20
C PRO A 303 11.31 0.64 -35.23
N LEU A 304 10.76 1.38 -34.25
CA LEU A 304 10.99 2.82 -34.15
C LEU A 304 12.47 3.12 -33.87
N ALA A 305 13.07 2.38 -32.92
CA ALA A 305 14.49 2.51 -32.63
C ALA A 305 15.37 2.22 -33.85
N ALA A 306 15.05 1.18 -34.61
CA ALA A 306 15.80 0.81 -35.83
C ALA A 306 15.78 1.89 -36.93
N ARG A 307 14.84 2.83 -36.90
CA ARG A 307 14.76 3.97 -37.82
C ARG A 307 15.60 5.18 -37.40
N LEU A 308 16.07 5.18 -36.16
CA LEU A 308 16.90 6.28 -35.68
C LEU A 308 18.33 6.18 -36.24
N PRO A 309 19.02 7.32 -36.37
CA PRO A 309 20.38 7.32 -36.87
C PRO A 309 21.31 6.52 -35.97
N PRO A 310 22.28 5.78 -36.54
CA PRO A 310 23.25 5.03 -35.77
C PRO A 310 24.14 5.96 -34.93
N LEU A 311 24.61 5.47 -33.82
CA LEU A 311 25.51 6.18 -32.90
C LEU A 311 26.94 6.07 -33.43
N SER A 312 27.60 7.19 -33.68
CA SER A 312 29.04 7.27 -33.97
C SER A 312 29.78 7.72 -32.71
N VAL A 313 30.46 6.78 -32.07
CA VAL A 313 31.24 7.08 -30.85
C VAL A 313 32.51 7.86 -31.21
N ALA A 314 33.14 7.58 -32.36
CA ALA A 314 34.33 8.28 -32.82
C ALA A 314 34.10 9.77 -33.03
N ARG A 315 32.97 10.14 -33.64
CA ARG A 315 32.62 11.54 -33.95
C ARG A 315 32.49 12.39 -32.69
N GLU A 316 32.00 11.79 -31.60
CA GLU A 316 31.79 12.50 -30.33
C GLU A 316 33.04 12.55 -29.47
N LEU A 317 33.94 11.57 -29.63
CA LEU A 317 35.16 11.46 -28.84
C LEU A 317 36.33 12.27 -29.43
N GLN A 318 36.19 12.82 -30.64
CA GLN A 318 37.36 13.32 -31.42
C GLN A 318 38.50 12.30 -31.38
N ALA A 319 38.16 11.00 -31.54
CA ALA A 319 39.12 9.92 -31.51
C ALA A 319 40.08 10.11 -32.70
N GLY A 320 41.36 9.79 -32.50
CA GLY A 320 42.35 9.83 -33.58
C GLY A 320 42.01 8.81 -34.69
N ASP A 321 42.57 8.97 -35.87
CA ASP A 321 42.28 8.17 -37.06
C ASP A 321 42.87 6.75 -37.04
N ALA A 322 43.54 6.34 -35.94
CA ALA A 322 44.11 5.00 -35.84
C ALA A 322 43.03 3.94 -35.55
N SER A 323 42.78 3.09 -36.53
CA SER A 323 41.90 1.95 -36.42
C SER A 323 42.59 0.75 -35.73
N LEU A 324 41.80 -0.13 -35.09
CA LEU A 324 42.30 -1.42 -34.61
C LEU A 324 42.75 -2.30 -35.78
N PRO A 325 43.76 -3.16 -35.60
CA PRO A 325 44.16 -4.11 -36.64
C PRO A 325 42.97 -4.92 -37.11
N LEU A 326 42.72 -4.87 -38.43
CA LEU A 326 41.58 -5.55 -39.03
C LEU A 326 41.85 -7.05 -39.11
N PRO A 327 40.92 -7.90 -38.63
CA PRO A 327 41.04 -9.33 -38.80
C PRO A 327 40.91 -9.70 -40.30
N PRO A 328 41.42 -10.88 -40.75
CA PRO A 328 41.07 -11.44 -42.03
C PRO A 328 39.57 -11.60 -42.19
N TRP A 329 39.08 -11.84 -43.41
CA TRP A 329 37.66 -12.03 -43.67
C TRP A 329 37.07 -13.12 -42.75
N GLY A 330 35.97 -12.78 -42.05
CA GLY A 330 35.32 -13.62 -41.08
C GLY A 330 35.77 -13.37 -39.64
N ALA A 331 35.23 -14.14 -38.71
CA ALA A 331 35.51 -14.02 -37.28
C ALA A 331 36.81 -14.74 -36.94
N SER A 332 37.76 -14.03 -36.37
CA SER A 332 39.02 -14.60 -35.87
C SER A 332 38.91 -14.87 -34.36
N ARG A 333 39.18 -16.12 -33.96
CA ARG A 333 39.29 -16.47 -32.53
C ARG A 333 40.65 -15.96 -32.05
N ILE A 334 40.62 -15.11 -31.04
CA ILE A 334 41.82 -14.49 -30.46
C ILE A 334 42.08 -14.94 -29.02
N SER A 335 41.36 -15.94 -28.55
CA SER A 335 41.40 -16.40 -27.18
C SER A 335 41.98 -17.82 -27.04
N ALA A 336 42.53 -18.10 -25.88
CA ALA A 336 42.94 -19.43 -25.43
C ALA A 336 42.70 -19.57 -23.92
N VAL A 337 42.71 -20.79 -23.41
CA VAL A 337 42.59 -21.05 -21.97
C VAL A 337 43.73 -20.37 -21.20
N SER A 338 44.92 -20.35 -21.77
CA SER A 338 46.12 -19.70 -21.22
C SER A 338 46.85 -18.96 -22.31
N GLN A 339 47.31 -17.75 -22.01
CA GLN A 339 48.10 -16.93 -22.93
C GLN A 339 49.38 -16.44 -22.22
N ALA A 340 50.50 -16.51 -22.94
CA ALA A 340 51.75 -15.90 -22.51
C ALA A 340 51.86 -14.50 -23.07
N LEU A 341 52.17 -13.53 -22.25
CA LEU A 341 52.36 -12.15 -22.62
C LEU A 341 53.75 -11.68 -22.19
N LEU A 342 54.47 -11.05 -23.12
CA LEU A 342 55.79 -10.48 -22.85
C LEU A 342 55.62 -9.04 -22.36
N LEU A 343 55.90 -8.80 -21.08
CA LEU A 343 55.94 -7.46 -20.50
C LEU A 343 57.28 -6.82 -20.80
N GLN A 344 57.29 -5.69 -21.49
CA GLN A 344 58.51 -4.97 -21.83
C GLN A 344 58.95 -4.05 -20.67
N PRO A 345 60.27 -3.72 -20.60
CA PRO A 345 60.73 -2.72 -19.65
C PRO A 345 59.99 -1.41 -19.78
N GLY A 346 59.60 -0.80 -18.65
CA GLY A 346 58.79 0.41 -18.67
C GLY A 346 57.27 0.19 -18.74
N GLN A 347 56.83 -1.03 -19.00
CA GLN A 347 55.41 -1.39 -18.92
C GLN A 347 55.02 -1.89 -17.55
N GLN A 348 53.77 -1.75 -17.22
CA GLN A 348 53.14 -2.33 -16.06
C GLN A 348 51.89 -3.12 -16.45
N MET A 349 51.65 -4.22 -15.76
CA MET A 349 50.45 -5.03 -15.89
C MET A 349 49.59 -4.86 -14.65
N LEU A 350 48.34 -4.54 -14.82
CA LEU A 350 47.32 -4.56 -13.79
C LEU A 350 46.41 -5.76 -14.07
N ILE A 351 46.40 -6.74 -13.20
CA ILE A 351 45.66 -7.98 -13.43
C ILE A 351 44.95 -8.45 -12.16
N HIS A 352 43.75 -9.02 -12.32
CA HIS A 352 43.09 -9.70 -11.20
C HIS A 352 43.87 -10.93 -10.80
N PRO A 353 44.21 -11.11 -9.50
CA PRO A 353 45.14 -12.15 -9.04
C PRO A 353 44.73 -13.57 -9.42
N ALA A 354 43.41 -13.86 -9.52
CA ALA A 354 42.91 -15.18 -9.89
C ALA A 354 43.32 -15.65 -11.31
N TYR A 355 43.69 -14.73 -12.22
CA TYR A 355 44.09 -15.05 -13.58
C TYR A 355 45.59 -15.03 -13.80
N LEU A 356 46.39 -14.62 -12.81
CA LEU A 356 47.84 -14.62 -12.91
C LEU A 356 48.40 -16.02 -12.56
N GLN A 357 48.70 -16.80 -13.61
CA GLN A 357 49.18 -18.17 -13.42
C GLN A 357 50.69 -18.23 -13.14
N SER A 358 51.50 -17.50 -13.89
CA SER A 358 52.94 -17.50 -13.77
C SER A 358 53.55 -16.13 -14.05
N SER A 359 54.55 -15.75 -13.31
CA SER A 359 55.34 -14.54 -13.52
C SER A 359 56.74 -14.70 -12.96
N PRO A 360 57.78 -14.04 -13.53
CA PRO A 360 59.14 -14.11 -13.02
C PRO A 360 59.25 -13.63 -11.57
N VAL A 361 60.13 -14.26 -10.80
CA VAL A 361 60.38 -13.87 -9.42
C VAL A 361 61.02 -12.48 -9.32
N SER A 362 61.78 -12.11 -10.35
CA SER A 362 62.41 -10.78 -10.47
C SER A 362 61.45 -9.63 -10.65
N SER A 363 60.18 -9.90 -11.00
CA SER A 363 59.18 -8.86 -11.18
C SER A 363 58.68 -8.32 -9.83
N THR A 364 58.54 -6.98 -9.74
CA THR A 364 57.96 -6.34 -8.55
C THR A 364 56.44 -6.47 -8.59
N LYS A 365 55.86 -6.93 -7.49
CA LYS A 365 54.40 -7.09 -7.34
C LYS A 365 53.88 -6.16 -6.25
N ARG A 366 52.87 -5.36 -6.54
CA ARG A 366 52.19 -4.49 -5.59
C ARG A 366 50.67 -4.63 -5.75
N THR A 367 49.94 -4.41 -4.68
CA THR A 367 48.46 -4.36 -4.75
C THR A 367 48.00 -2.98 -5.20
N GLN A 368 47.19 -2.96 -6.22
CA GLN A 368 46.43 -1.76 -6.63
C GLN A 368 44.95 -1.96 -6.31
N TRP A 369 44.43 -1.12 -5.44
CA TRP A 369 43.10 -1.34 -4.89
C TRP A 369 41.99 -1.18 -5.92
N LEU A 370 42.11 -0.23 -6.85
CA LEU A 370 41.10 0.02 -7.91
C LEU A 370 41.81 0.22 -9.26
N LEU A 371 41.15 -0.17 -10.34
CA LEU A 371 41.66 0.03 -11.68
C LEU A 371 41.89 1.53 -11.96
N ASP A 372 40.87 2.34 -11.69
CA ASP A 372 40.92 3.80 -11.85
C ASP A 372 40.14 4.49 -10.70
N TRP A 373 40.82 5.36 -9.96
CA TRP A 373 40.23 6.11 -8.87
C TRP A 373 39.22 7.18 -9.30
N ARG A 374 39.21 7.55 -10.58
CA ARG A 374 38.18 8.46 -11.14
C ARG A 374 36.83 7.75 -11.28
N PHE A 375 36.81 6.43 -11.34
CA PHE A 375 35.61 5.60 -11.46
C PHE A 375 35.59 4.47 -10.42
N PRO A 376 35.54 4.80 -9.11
CA PRO A 376 35.70 3.80 -8.06
C PRO A 376 34.56 2.78 -8.04
N LEU A 377 33.32 3.21 -8.18
CA LEU A 377 32.17 2.32 -8.21
C LEU A 377 32.17 1.42 -9.46
N THR A 378 32.59 1.94 -10.60
CA THR A 378 32.71 1.15 -11.83
C THR A 378 33.81 0.10 -11.71
N SER A 379 34.98 0.46 -11.15
CA SER A 379 36.07 -0.47 -10.91
C SER A 379 35.66 -1.61 -9.98
N LEU A 380 34.96 -1.28 -8.88
CA LEU A 380 34.46 -2.26 -7.92
C LEU A 380 33.39 -3.19 -8.53
N ALA A 381 32.40 -2.62 -9.22
CA ALA A 381 31.28 -3.36 -9.82
C ALA A 381 31.74 -4.25 -11.00
N ALA A 382 32.79 -3.84 -11.73
CA ALA A 382 33.43 -4.66 -12.77
C ALA A 382 34.34 -5.76 -12.20
N GLY A 383 34.49 -5.87 -10.88
CA GLY A 383 35.42 -6.80 -10.25
C GLY A 383 36.89 -6.40 -10.41
N MET A 384 37.18 -5.16 -10.83
CA MET A 384 38.51 -4.62 -11.03
C MET A 384 39.05 -3.93 -9.76
N ALA A 385 38.99 -4.65 -8.66
CA ALA A 385 39.48 -4.22 -7.36
C ALA A 385 40.53 -5.23 -6.82
N ALA A 386 41.40 -4.77 -5.96
CA ALA A 386 42.51 -5.58 -5.37
C ALA A 386 43.37 -6.26 -6.46
N LEU A 387 43.76 -5.50 -7.48
CA LEU A 387 44.56 -5.97 -8.61
C LEU A 387 46.00 -6.17 -8.21
N THR A 388 46.67 -7.13 -8.85
CA THR A 388 48.11 -7.26 -8.82
C THR A 388 48.72 -6.33 -9.86
N ARG A 389 49.47 -5.32 -9.42
CA ARG A 389 50.32 -4.49 -10.26
C ARG A 389 51.69 -5.16 -10.37
N LEU A 390 52.02 -5.58 -11.58
CA LEU A 390 53.28 -6.23 -11.89
C LEU A 390 54.13 -5.32 -12.77
N HIS A 391 55.36 -5.10 -12.41
CA HIS A 391 56.34 -4.31 -13.15
C HIS A 391 57.66 -5.04 -13.20
N SER A 392 58.38 -4.91 -14.31
CA SER A 392 59.69 -5.51 -14.53
C SER A 392 60.60 -4.57 -15.30
N ASP A 393 61.83 -4.46 -14.86
CA ASP A 393 62.86 -3.66 -15.51
C ASP A 393 63.55 -4.42 -16.67
N VAL A 394 63.25 -5.70 -16.81
CA VAL A 394 63.73 -6.59 -17.87
C VAL A 394 62.53 -7.21 -18.60
N PRO A 395 62.67 -7.63 -19.86
CA PRO A 395 61.58 -8.36 -20.52
C PRO A 395 61.14 -9.57 -19.72
N ALA A 396 59.84 -9.62 -19.36
CA ALA A 396 59.30 -10.61 -18.48
C ALA A 396 58.12 -11.35 -19.14
N SER A 397 58.24 -12.67 -19.25
CA SER A 397 57.13 -13.48 -19.76
C SER A 397 56.15 -13.77 -18.60
N VAL A 398 54.92 -13.40 -18.77
CA VAL A 398 53.83 -13.59 -17.80
C VAL A 398 52.77 -14.49 -18.41
N THR A 399 52.38 -15.55 -17.74
CA THR A 399 51.31 -16.45 -18.17
C THR A 399 50.00 -16.10 -17.45
N ILE A 400 48.99 -15.89 -18.22
CA ILE A 400 47.66 -15.55 -17.76
C ILE A 400 46.72 -16.70 -18.13
N SER A 401 45.90 -17.17 -17.21
CA SER A 401 45.00 -18.30 -17.44
C SER A 401 43.65 -18.14 -16.75
N ALA A 402 42.64 -18.74 -17.34
CA ALA A 402 41.31 -18.88 -16.78
C ALA A 402 41.11 -20.22 -16.08
N SER A 403 42.11 -20.61 -15.26
CA SER A 403 42.17 -21.94 -14.62
C SER A 403 40.98 -22.27 -13.72
N ASP A 404 40.34 -21.28 -13.12
CA ASP A 404 39.23 -21.47 -12.18
C ASP A 404 37.88 -21.80 -12.84
N ASP A 405 37.76 -21.51 -14.13
CA ASP A 405 36.50 -21.76 -14.86
C ASP A 405 36.82 -22.34 -16.25
N PRO A 406 36.54 -23.63 -16.47
CA PRO A 406 36.88 -24.32 -17.71
C PRO A 406 36.13 -23.80 -18.95
N LEU A 407 35.11 -23.00 -18.77
CA LEU A 407 34.36 -22.38 -19.86
C LEU A 407 34.92 -21.03 -20.28
N LEU A 408 35.81 -20.44 -19.52
CA LEU A 408 36.41 -19.14 -19.81
C LEU A 408 37.70 -19.29 -20.61
N GLU A 409 37.89 -18.36 -21.54
CA GLU A 409 39.15 -18.19 -22.26
C GLU A 409 39.60 -16.72 -22.17
N ILE A 410 40.89 -16.53 -22.26
CA ILE A 410 41.55 -15.24 -22.17
C ILE A 410 41.93 -14.79 -23.58
N ALA A 411 41.61 -13.55 -23.91
CA ALA A 411 42.06 -12.90 -25.12
C ALA A 411 42.89 -11.65 -24.80
N VAL A 412 43.85 -11.36 -25.66
CA VAL A 412 44.71 -10.17 -25.57
C VAL A 412 44.36 -9.27 -26.74
N VAL A 413 43.95 -8.05 -26.44
CA VAL A 413 43.53 -7.04 -27.46
C VAL A 413 44.47 -5.84 -27.34
N HIS A 414 45.29 -5.64 -28.37
CA HIS A 414 46.19 -4.48 -28.48
C HIS A 414 45.46 -3.27 -29.07
N LEU A 415 45.46 -2.18 -28.33
CA LEU A 415 44.96 -0.89 -28.82
C LEU A 415 46.17 0.01 -29.14
N PRO A 416 46.46 0.27 -30.41
CA PRO A 416 47.52 1.20 -30.80
C PRO A 416 47.22 2.65 -30.37
N ALA A 417 48.25 3.48 -30.37
CA ALA A 417 48.06 4.90 -30.09
C ALA A 417 47.08 5.53 -31.08
N GLY A 418 46.14 6.34 -30.59
CA GLY A 418 45.09 6.98 -31.36
C GLY A 418 43.86 6.11 -31.62
N SER A 419 43.88 4.81 -31.29
CA SER A 419 42.70 3.96 -31.35
C SER A 419 41.90 3.99 -30.04
N ALA A 420 40.62 3.62 -30.11
CA ALA A 420 39.77 3.53 -28.94
C ALA A 420 38.75 2.39 -29.08
N LEU A 421 38.45 1.77 -27.93
CA LEU A 421 37.53 0.64 -27.83
C LEU A 421 36.47 0.93 -26.79
N VAL A 422 35.21 0.83 -27.14
CA VAL A 422 34.10 0.73 -26.18
C VAL A 422 34.10 -0.68 -25.64
N PHE A 423 34.22 -0.83 -24.35
CA PHE A 423 34.30 -2.16 -23.73
C PHE A 423 33.53 -2.25 -22.42
N GLN A 424 32.90 -3.39 -22.17
CA GLN A 424 32.19 -3.66 -20.92
C GLN A 424 33.19 -4.11 -19.85
N PRO A 425 33.42 -3.35 -18.77
CA PRO A 425 34.47 -3.63 -17.79
C PRO A 425 34.38 -5.01 -17.12
N ARG A 426 33.18 -5.59 -17.01
CA ARG A 426 32.98 -6.93 -16.44
C ARG A 426 33.68 -8.07 -17.21
N GLY A 427 33.96 -7.84 -18.48
CA GLY A 427 34.75 -8.73 -19.32
C GLY A 427 36.25 -8.53 -19.19
N LEU A 428 36.69 -7.50 -18.47
CA LEU A 428 38.10 -7.18 -18.28
C LEU A 428 38.72 -8.04 -17.17
N VAL A 429 39.87 -8.60 -17.43
CA VAL A 429 40.66 -9.37 -16.47
C VAL A 429 41.85 -8.56 -15.99
N GLY A 430 42.37 -7.74 -16.88
CA GLY A 430 43.53 -6.92 -16.62
C GLY A 430 43.90 -6.08 -17.84
N LEU A 431 44.96 -5.32 -17.73
CA LEU A 431 45.52 -4.56 -18.82
C LEU A 431 47.03 -4.37 -18.65
N VAL A 432 47.70 -4.07 -19.77
CA VAL A 432 49.10 -3.66 -19.81
C VAL A 432 49.18 -2.26 -20.39
N CYS A 433 49.82 -1.36 -19.69
CA CYS A 433 50.07 0.00 -20.13
C CYS A 433 51.48 0.46 -19.80
N ASP A 434 51.90 1.57 -20.34
CA ASP A 434 53.14 2.22 -19.94
C ASP A 434 53.08 2.68 -18.47
N ALA A 435 54.12 2.40 -17.68
CA ALA A 435 54.15 2.79 -16.28
C ALA A 435 54.19 4.32 -16.07
N ASN A 436 54.69 5.05 -17.08
CA ASN A 436 54.86 6.51 -17.03
C ASN A 436 53.68 7.29 -17.67
N GLN A 437 52.76 6.58 -18.32
CA GLN A 437 51.60 7.22 -18.94
C GLN A 437 50.32 6.92 -18.14
N PRO A 438 49.46 7.93 -17.89
CA PRO A 438 48.22 7.67 -17.22
C PRO A 438 47.30 6.85 -18.12
N LEU A 439 46.60 5.88 -17.52
CA LEU A 439 45.58 5.07 -18.20
C LEU A 439 44.47 5.97 -18.73
N ALA A 440 44.24 5.97 -20.04
CA ALA A 440 43.24 6.80 -20.69
C ALA A 440 41.88 6.09 -20.77
N ILE A 441 41.09 6.19 -19.69
CA ILE A 441 39.70 5.72 -19.68
C ILE A 441 38.78 6.94 -19.66
N SER A 442 37.75 6.91 -20.50
CA SER A 442 36.71 7.92 -20.53
C SER A 442 35.33 7.27 -20.42
N SER A 443 34.37 8.05 -19.95
CA SER A 443 33.01 7.59 -19.72
C SER A 443 32.04 8.56 -20.37
N HIS A 444 31.11 8.03 -21.16
CA HIS A 444 30.16 8.82 -21.94
C HIS A 444 28.74 8.41 -21.62
N TRP A 445 27.92 9.35 -21.15
CA TRP A 445 26.51 9.15 -20.90
C TRP A 445 25.68 9.42 -22.16
N ARG A 446 24.69 8.57 -22.42
CA ARG A 446 23.82 8.59 -23.60
C ARG A 446 22.34 8.75 -23.24
N LEU A 447 22.04 9.64 -22.32
CA LEU A 447 20.66 9.86 -21.83
C LEU A 447 19.70 10.35 -22.94
N GLY A 448 20.20 10.99 -23.98
CA GLY A 448 19.39 11.46 -25.12
C GLY A 448 19.14 10.40 -26.22
N SER A 449 19.67 9.18 -26.10
CA SER A 449 19.55 8.15 -27.14
C SER A 449 18.48 7.12 -26.77
N LEU A 450 17.48 6.92 -27.64
CA LEU A 450 16.48 5.86 -27.47
C LEU A 450 17.12 4.46 -27.52
N HIS A 451 18.17 4.25 -28.32
CA HIS A 451 18.92 3.01 -28.33
C HIS A 451 19.51 2.69 -26.96
N ALA A 452 20.09 3.69 -26.29
CA ALA A 452 20.66 3.52 -24.97
C ALA A 452 19.59 3.14 -23.90
N TRP A 453 18.42 3.73 -23.97
CA TRP A 453 17.31 3.41 -23.08
C TRP A 453 16.74 2.00 -23.31
N LEU A 454 16.58 1.61 -24.58
CA LEU A 454 16.04 0.28 -24.91
C LEU A 454 17.00 -0.85 -24.58
N THR A 455 18.30 -0.60 -24.70
CA THR A 455 19.36 -1.57 -24.35
C THR A 455 19.75 -1.52 -22.89
N LEU A 456 19.27 -0.52 -22.13
CA LEU A 456 19.72 -0.16 -20.79
C LEU A 456 21.21 0.13 -20.69
N GLN A 457 21.87 0.44 -21.82
CA GLN A 457 23.28 0.83 -21.86
C GLN A 457 23.39 2.35 -21.93
N LEU A 458 23.09 3.00 -20.82
CA LEU A 458 23.10 4.46 -20.75
C LEU A 458 24.49 5.06 -20.67
N ARG A 459 25.51 4.24 -20.40
CA ARG A 459 26.88 4.68 -20.21
C ARG A 459 27.85 3.77 -20.98
N PHE A 460 28.68 4.36 -21.82
CA PHE A 460 29.77 3.69 -22.51
C PHE A 460 31.11 4.02 -21.83
N ILE A 461 31.90 2.98 -21.57
CA ILE A 461 33.26 3.10 -21.07
C ILE A 461 34.21 2.84 -22.23
N VAL A 462 35.11 3.78 -22.48
CA VAL A 462 36.01 3.80 -23.61
C VAL A 462 37.45 3.74 -23.11
N PHE A 463 38.17 2.73 -23.57
CA PHE A 463 39.62 2.58 -23.39
C PHE A 463 40.33 3.15 -24.60
N ARG A 464 41.32 4.02 -24.39
CA ARG A 464 42.13 4.63 -25.46
C ARG A 464 43.55 4.04 -25.42
N GLY A 465 44.09 3.73 -26.61
CA GLY A 465 45.46 3.30 -26.76
C GLY A 465 46.48 4.44 -26.55
N PRO A 466 47.73 4.10 -26.29
CA PRO A 466 48.27 2.73 -26.34
C PRO A 466 47.99 1.95 -25.08
N VAL A 467 47.29 0.83 -25.16
CA VAL A 467 47.01 -0.07 -24.05
C VAL A 467 46.72 -1.49 -24.57
N THR A 468 47.12 -2.50 -23.86
CA THR A 468 46.76 -3.89 -24.13
C THR A 468 45.73 -4.35 -23.13
N LEU A 469 44.51 -4.65 -23.57
CA LEU A 469 43.47 -5.19 -22.75
C LEU A 469 43.53 -6.70 -22.68
N ILE A 470 43.40 -7.23 -21.48
CA ILE A 470 43.29 -8.66 -21.22
C ILE A 470 41.84 -8.91 -20.86
N VAL A 471 41.17 -9.64 -21.72
CA VAL A 471 39.72 -9.83 -21.63
C VAL A 471 39.38 -11.32 -21.53
N ARG A 472 38.24 -11.61 -20.93
CA ARG A 472 37.70 -12.96 -20.82
C ARG A 472 36.39 -13.09 -21.60
N GLY A 473 36.17 -14.27 -22.15
CA GLY A 473 34.89 -14.62 -22.76
C GLY A 473 34.58 -16.10 -22.58
N CYS A 474 33.31 -16.44 -22.58
CA CYS A 474 32.86 -17.80 -22.41
C CYS A 474 33.01 -18.58 -23.72
N ARG A 475 33.76 -19.72 -23.66
CA ARG A 475 34.06 -20.62 -24.78
C ARG A 475 34.80 -19.97 -25.93
N GLY A 476 35.32 -18.79 -25.74
CA GLY A 476 36.14 -18.07 -26.70
C GLY A 476 35.74 -16.62 -26.92
N VAL A 477 36.70 -15.82 -27.29
CA VAL A 477 36.53 -14.45 -27.74
C VAL A 477 36.88 -14.35 -29.22
N ARG A 478 35.98 -13.77 -29.97
CA ARG A 478 36.17 -13.52 -31.39
C ARG A 478 36.24 -12.04 -31.68
N LEU A 479 37.07 -11.71 -32.66
CA LEU A 479 37.18 -10.40 -33.24
C LEU A 479 36.70 -10.47 -34.71
N GLU A 480 35.76 -9.60 -35.09
CA GLU A 480 35.17 -9.59 -36.42
C GLU A 480 35.04 -8.16 -36.94
N ARG A 481 35.13 -7.99 -38.28
CA ARG A 481 34.84 -6.71 -38.95
C ARG A 481 33.34 -6.42 -38.97
N ALA A 482 32.97 -5.18 -38.77
CA ALA A 482 31.58 -4.74 -38.93
C ALA A 482 31.11 -4.77 -40.38
N GLY A 483 32.00 -4.36 -41.32
CA GLY A 483 31.74 -4.40 -42.76
C GLY A 483 30.42 -3.71 -43.12
N GLN A 484 29.66 -4.33 -44.04
CA GLN A 484 28.36 -3.84 -44.50
C GLN A 484 27.20 -4.09 -43.53
N GLY A 485 27.48 -4.32 -42.26
CA GLY A 485 26.50 -4.54 -41.24
C GLY A 485 26.50 -5.97 -40.67
N ARG A 486 26.67 -6.07 -39.38
CA ARG A 486 26.60 -7.32 -38.65
C ARG A 486 25.66 -7.17 -37.47
N SER A 487 24.84 -8.19 -37.28
CA SER A 487 23.95 -8.28 -36.12
C SER A 487 24.40 -9.39 -35.19
N ILE A 488 24.50 -9.07 -33.90
CA ILE A 488 24.87 -10.03 -32.87
C ILE A 488 23.99 -9.87 -31.64
N SER A 489 23.81 -10.97 -30.89
CA SER A 489 23.11 -10.91 -29.64
C SER A 489 23.79 -9.94 -28.67
N GLN A 490 23.01 -9.03 -28.10
CA GLN A 490 23.49 -8.05 -27.13
C GLN A 490 24.20 -8.70 -25.91
N SER A 491 23.80 -9.92 -25.55
CA SER A 491 24.42 -10.66 -24.45
C SER A 491 25.80 -11.23 -24.79
N ALA A 492 26.12 -11.37 -26.08
CA ALA A 492 27.40 -11.87 -26.54
C ALA A 492 28.43 -10.74 -26.80
N THR A 493 27.99 -9.51 -26.97
CA THR A 493 28.86 -8.36 -27.23
C THR A 493 29.73 -8.04 -26.04
N LEU A 494 31.05 -8.04 -26.21
CA LEU A 494 32.04 -7.60 -25.23
C LEU A 494 32.46 -6.15 -25.43
N GLY A 495 32.60 -5.74 -26.71
CA GLY A 495 33.01 -4.39 -27.05
C GLY A 495 33.09 -4.16 -28.55
N PHE A 496 33.35 -2.92 -28.94
CA PHE A 496 33.51 -2.53 -30.34
C PHE A 496 34.42 -1.30 -30.48
N SER A 497 35.11 -1.19 -31.61
CA SER A 497 35.95 -0.02 -31.88
C SER A 497 35.09 1.22 -32.07
N THR A 498 35.63 2.40 -31.78
CA THR A 498 34.92 3.66 -31.95
C THR A 498 34.58 3.99 -33.40
N ASP A 499 35.25 3.38 -34.38
CA ASP A 499 35.01 3.55 -35.81
C ASP A 499 33.71 2.88 -36.30
N VAL A 500 33.11 2.05 -35.45
CA VAL A 500 31.86 1.38 -35.75
C VAL A 500 30.68 2.33 -35.57
N LEU A 501 29.75 2.27 -36.51
CA LEU A 501 28.43 2.84 -36.38
C LEU A 501 27.56 1.85 -35.62
N TYR A 502 27.26 2.16 -34.36
CA TYR A 502 26.45 1.31 -33.49
C TYR A 502 24.96 1.64 -33.61
N SER A 503 24.17 0.64 -33.85
CA SER A 503 22.70 0.72 -33.74
C SER A 503 22.14 -0.55 -33.18
N THR A 504 20.82 -0.60 -33.01
CA THR A 504 20.13 -1.80 -32.55
C THR A 504 19.12 -2.25 -33.57
N MET A 505 18.94 -3.56 -33.67
CA MET A 505 17.89 -4.13 -34.49
C MET A 505 17.06 -5.12 -33.68
N ARG A 506 15.81 -5.29 -34.08
CA ARG A 506 14.90 -6.22 -33.43
C ARG A 506 15.35 -7.66 -33.63
N SER A 507 15.21 -8.52 -32.63
CA SER A 507 15.38 -9.96 -32.77
C SER A 507 14.38 -10.52 -33.81
N GLU A 508 14.75 -11.60 -34.50
CA GLU A 508 14.05 -12.10 -35.69
C GLU A 508 12.62 -12.58 -35.38
N THR A 509 12.42 -13.17 -34.22
CA THR A 509 11.16 -13.82 -33.89
C THR A 509 10.60 -13.38 -32.53
N PHE A 510 9.28 -13.12 -32.48
CA PHE A 510 8.60 -12.65 -31.27
C PHE A 510 8.49 -13.72 -30.17
N LEU A 511 8.23 -14.98 -30.54
CA LEU A 511 7.94 -16.03 -29.57
C LEU A 511 9.11 -16.37 -28.63
N PRO A 512 10.37 -16.50 -29.10
CA PRO A 512 11.54 -16.64 -28.22
C PRO A 512 11.74 -15.45 -27.30
N TYR A 513 11.51 -14.22 -27.78
CA TYR A 513 11.54 -13.02 -26.95
C TYR A 513 10.44 -13.04 -25.88
N LEU A 514 9.21 -13.38 -26.26
CA LEU A 514 8.09 -13.50 -25.32
C LEU A 514 8.41 -14.49 -24.21
N ARG A 515 9.03 -15.62 -24.55
CA ARG A 515 9.43 -16.67 -23.60
C ARG A 515 10.69 -16.33 -22.80
N GLY A 516 11.34 -15.22 -23.10
CA GLY A 516 12.57 -14.80 -22.44
C GLY A 516 13.82 -15.59 -22.84
N GLN A 517 13.76 -16.29 -23.97
CA GLN A 517 14.89 -17.06 -24.54
C GLN A 517 15.84 -16.18 -25.35
N GLN A 518 15.35 -15.08 -25.89
CA GLN A 518 16.13 -14.09 -26.64
C GLN A 518 15.90 -12.68 -26.07
N ALA A 519 16.88 -11.80 -26.26
CA ALA A 519 16.72 -10.37 -25.99
C ALA A 519 15.78 -9.72 -27.03
N LEU A 520 15.20 -8.58 -26.68
CA LEU A 520 14.37 -7.78 -27.62
C LEU A 520 15.18 -7.30 -28.82
N LEU A 521 16.39 -6.87 -28.54
CA LEU A 521 17.27 -6.21 -29.51
C LEU A 521 18.57 -7.00 -29.64
N ASN A 522 19.10 -7.00 -30.85
CA ASN A 522 20.44 -7.38 -31.18
C ASN A 522 21.26 -6.10 -31.44
N ASP A 523 22.52 -6.13 -31.10
CA ASP A 523 23.46 -5.07 -31.48
C ASP A 523 23.74 -5.16 -32.98
N ARG A 524 23.74 -4.02 -33.63
CA ARG A 524 24.10 -3.90 -35.07
C ARG A 524 25.30 -2.99 -35.19
N PHE A 525 26.30 -3.51 -35.88
CA PHE A 525 27.56 -2.84 -36.15
C PHE A 525 27.73 -2.66 -37.65
N ASP A 526 27.92 -1.41 -38.08
CA ASP A 526 28.19 -1.03 -39.48
C ASP A 526 29.53 -0.26 -39.53
N GLY A 527 30.22 -0.35 -40.62
CA GLY A 527 31.47 0.41 -40.90
C GLY A 527 32.63 -0.47 -41.36
N ASP A 528 33.21 -0.11 -42.47
CA ASP A 528 34.22 -0.93 -43.17
C ASP A 528 35.52 -1.12 -42.36
N ASN A 529 35.91 -0.12 -41.57
CA ASN A 529 37.14 -0.13 -40.77
C ASN A 529 36.89 -0.49 -39.29
N GLY A 530 35.64 -0.72 -38.92
CA GLY A 530 35.25 -1.01 -37.55
C GLY A 530 35.35 -2.51 -37.22
N VAL A 531 35.68 -2.81 -35.98
CA VAL A 531 35.70 -4.18 -35.45
C VAL A 531 34.87 -4.26 -34.17
N TYR A 532 34.33 -5.44 -33.92
CA TYR A 532 33.63 -5.74 -32.68
C TYR A 532 34.13 -7.07 -32.10
N LEU A 533 34.06 -7.13 -30.78
CA LEU A 533 34.46 -8.30 -29.97
C LEU A 533 33.22 -8.93 -29.38
N TYR A 534 33.19 -10.25 -29.39
CA TYR A 534 32.11 -11.00 -28.78
C TYR A 534 32.57 -12.34 -28.22
N GLU A 535 31.83 -12.86 -27.24
CA GLU A 535 32.02 -14.22 -26.71
C GLU A 535 31.18 -15.24 -27.51
N GLU A 536 31.72 -16.45 -27.71
CA GLU A 536 31.07 -17.49 -28.51
C GLU A 536 29.77 -17.99 -27.85
N THR A 537 29.76 -18.05 -26.54
CA THR A 537 28.59 -18.47 -25.75
C THR A 537 28.29 -17.44 -24.67
N PRO A 538 27.16 -16.70 -24.75
CA PRO A 538 26.84 -15.71 -23.74
C PRO A 538 26.71 -16.33 -22.36
N ARG A 539 27.56 -15.93 -21.42
CA ARG A 539 27.54 -16.43 -20.04
C ARG A 539 26.30 -16.00 -19.28
N HIS A 540 25.73 -14.86 -19.64
CA HIS A 540 24.62 -14.23 -18.96
C HIS A 540 23.25 -14.46 -19.64
N GLY A 541 23.12 -15.47 -20.49
CA GLY A 541 21.85 -15.97 -20.96
C GLY A 541 21.09 -16.59 -19.79
N LYS A 542 19.89 -16.06 -19.50
CA LYS A 542 18.99 -16.61 -18.46
C LYS A 542 18.90 -18.12 -18.58
N GLN A 543 19.41 -18.85 -17.60
CA GLN A 543 19.10 -20.28 -17.49
C GLN A 543 17.61 -20.40 -17.18
N PRO A 544 16.82 -21.02 -18.07
CA PRO A 544 15.40 -21.21 -17.80
C PRO A 544 15.26 -22.17 -16.61
N GLY A 545 14.70 -21.70 -15.50
CA GLY A 545 14.32 -22.56 -14.38
C GLY A 545 14.70 -22.16 -12.97
N LYS A 546 15.52 -21.14 -12.74
CA LYS A 546 15.82 -20.70 -11.37
C LYS A 546 14.90 -19.55 -10.92
N VAL A 547 14.11 -19.83 -9.88
CA VAL A 547 13.17 -18.88 -9.23
C VAL A 547 13.88 -17.71 -8.53
N GLY A 548 15.23 -17.75 -8.41
CA GLY A 548 16.05 -16.66 -7.83
C GLY A 548 16.31 -15.46 -8.74
N SER A 549 15.85 -15.49 -10.00
CA SER A 549 16.30 -14.58 -11.06
C SER A 549 15.72 -13.16 -11.05
N TRP A 550 14.82 -12.79 -10.14
CA TRP A 550 14.24 -11.43 -10.16
C TRP A 550 15.22 -10.39 -9.62
N PHE A 551 15.87 -10.69 -8.51
CA PHE A 551 16.92 -9.82 -7.94
C PHE A 551 18.19 -9.81 -8.82
N GLU A 552 18.61 -10.96 -9.37
CA GLU A 552 19.75 -11.05 -10.29
C GLU A 552 19.47 -10.25 -11.59
N GLY A 553 18.25 -10.33 -12.14
CA GLY A 553 17.87 -9.55 -13.30
C GLY A 553 17.80 -8.04 -13.06
N PHE A 554 17.46 -7.61 -11.86
CA PHE A 554 17.45 -6.20 -11.48
C PHE A 554 18.87 -5.67 -11.29
N THR A 555 19.74 -6.43 -10.62
CA THR A 555 21.16 -6.06 -10.46
C THR A 555 21.90 -6.03 -11.79
N ASP A 556 21.66 -6.99 -12.69
CA ASP A 556 22.23 -6.99 -14.04
C ASP A 556 21.74 -5.78 -14.87
N ALA A 557 20.47 -5.45 -14.79
CA ALA A 557 19.93 -4.26 -15.45
C ALA A 557 20.54 -2.97 -14.89
N LEU A 558 20.69 -2.89 -13.58
CA LEU A 558 21.34 -1.75 -12.92
C LEU A 558 22.82 -1.62 -13.34
N LEU A 559 23.56 -2.71 -13.35
CA LEU A 559 24.97 -2.71 -13.79
C LEU A 559 25.11 -2.28 -15.25
N LYS A 560 24.22 -2.75 -16.14
CA LYS A 560 24.18 -2.31 -17.54
C LYS A 560 23.92 -0.81 -17.69
N VAL A 561 23.05 -0.23 -16.88
CA VAL A 561 22.79 1.22 -16.88
C VAL A 561 24.08 2.01 -16.63
N PHE A 562 24.93 1.50 -15.76
CA PHE A 562 26.23 2.10 -15.45
C PHE A 562 27.35 1.69 -16.41
N GLY A 563 27.06 0.90 -17.46
CA GLY A 563 28.03 0.48 -18.47
C GLY A 563 28.95 -0.65 -17.99
N ILE A 564 28.49 -1.48 -17.08
CA ILE A 564 29.24 -2.58 -16.47
C ILE A 564 28.68 -3.93 -16.90
#